data_522cdce50ec86a7bb834ce78d3fb2bf6
#
_entry.id   522cdce50ec86a7bb834ce78d3fb2bf6
#
_cell.length_a   1.000
_cell.length_b   1.000
_cell.length_c   1.000
_cell.angle_alpha   90.00
_cell.angle_beta   90.00
_cell.angle_gamma   90.00
#
_symmetry.space_group_name_H-M   'P 1'
#
loop_
_entity.id
_entity.type
_entity.pdbx_description
1 polymer ?
#
loop_
_entity_poly.entity_id
_entity_poly.type
_entity_poly.pdbx_seq_one_letter_code
_entity_poly.pdbx_strand_id
1 'polypeptide(L)'
;MNNKEITIRSSAAEYLIFVAATGENPSRVELRYEDENIWLTQRMMAELYGVDVRTINEHIRKIYADNELSEAATVRNFRIVQTEGSREVSREVKHYSLQMIISIGFKVNNERAVQFRKWANTVVKDY
;
A
#
# COMPACT_ATOMS: atom_id res chain seq x y z
N MET A 1 19.46 -3.47 -19.30
CA MET A 1 18.40 -3.52 -18.28
C MET A 1 17.60 -4.80 -18.44
N ASN A 2 17.38 -5.47 -17.33
CA ASN A 2 16.74 -6.77 -17.28
C ASN A 2 15.23 -6.61 -17.49
N ASN A 3 14.61 -7.41 -18.36
CA ASN A 3 13.17 -7.35 -18.63
C ASN A 3 12.33 -7.60 -17.39
N LYS A 4 12.81 -8.45 -16.49
CA LYS A 4 12.14 -8.78 -15.25
C LYS A 4 12.07 -7.55 -14.33
N GLU A 5 13.13 -6.78 -14.27
CA GLU A 5 13.18 -5.55 -13.50
C GLU A 5 12.21 -4.51 -14.04
N ILE A 6 12.16 -4.38 -15.36
CA ILE A 6 11.24 -3.46 -16.02
C ILE A 6 9.80 -3.83 -15.70
N THR A 7 9.47 -5.13 -15.73
CA THR A 7 8.13 -5.61 -15.44
C THR A 7 7.71 -5.28 -14.01
N ILE A 8 8.59 -5.48 -13.04
CA ILE A 8 8.32 -5.16 -11.64
C ILE A 8 8.10 -3.66 -11.46
N ARG A 9 8.94 -2.84 -12.08
CA ARG A 9 8.81 -1.39 -12.03
C ARG A 9 7.53 -0.92 -12.70
N SER A 10 7.17 -1.56 -13.80
CA SER A 10 5.93 -1.25 -14.50
C SER A 10 4.71 -1.52 -13.64
N SER A 11 4.72 -2.62 -12.89
CA SER A 11 3.63 -2.95 -11.97
C SER A 11 3.51 -1.91 -10.86
N ALA A 12 4.64 -1.46 -10.32
CA ALA A 12 4.65 -0.41 -9.31
C ALA A 12 4.15 0.90 -9.89
N ALA A 13 4.59 1.23 -11.10
CA ALA A 13 4.16 2.44 -11.79
C ALA A 13 2.67 2.40 -12.11
N GLU A 14 2.16 1.25 -12.54
CA GLU A 14 0.73 1.05 -12.79
C GLU A 14 -0.08 1.24 -11.52
N TYR A 15 0.42 0.76 -10.39
CA TYR A 15 -0.24 0.96 -9.11
C TYR A 15 -0.31 2.45 -8.75
N LEU A 16 0.77 3.19 -8.97
CA LEU A 16 0.80 4.63 -8.77
C LEU A 16 -0.20 5.35 -9.66
N ILE A 17 -0.28 4.93 -10.91
CA ILE A 17 -1.24 5.49 -11.87
C ILE A 17 -2.66 5.19 -11.41
N PHE A 18 -2.90 3.98 -10.93
CA PHE A 18 -4.21 3.61 -10.40
C PHE A 18 -4.61 4.52 -9.24
N VAL A 19 -3.71 4.75 -8.31
CA VAL A 19 -3.96 5.62 -7.16
C VAL A 19 -4.29 7.03 -7.63
N ALA A 20 -3.56 7.54 -8.60
CA ALA A 20 -3.82 8.86 -9.17
C ALA A 20 -5.18 8.91 -9.88
N ALA A 21 -5.52 7.82 -10.58
CA ALA A 21 -6.76 7.75 -11.36
C ALA A 21 -8.01 7.65 -10.47
N THR A 22 -7.89 7.26 -9.22
CA THR A 22 -9.03 7.20 -8.30
C THR A 22 -9.46 8.58 -7.81
N GLY A 23 -8.85 9.64 -8.32
CA GLY A 23 -9.28 11.00 -8.04
C GLY A 23 -8.66 11.65 -6.82
N GLU A 24 -7.86 10.92 -6.10
CA GLU A 24 -7.15 11.49 -4.98
C GLU A 24 -5.91 12.24 -5.44
N ASN A 25 -5.50 13.21 -4.66
CA ASN A 25 -4.29 13.94 -4.97
C ASN A 25 -3.07 13.01 -4.87
N PRO A 26 -2.42 12.69 -6.00
CA PRO A 26 -1.31 11.74 -5.99
C PRO A 26 -0.13 12.22 -5.14
N SER A 27 -0.03 13.52 -4.87
CA SER A 27 1.03 14.03 -4.03
C SER A 27 0.85 13.65 -2.55
N ARG A 28 -0.33 13.19 -2.17
CA ARG A 28 -0.61 12.75 -0.80
C ARG A 28 -0.26 11.30 -0.55
N VAL A 29 -0.09 10.53 -1.60
CA VAL A 29 0.24 9.11 -1.46
C VAL A 29 1.73 8.95 -1.67
N GLU A 30 2.46 8.91 -0.58
CA GLU A 30 3.88 8.64 -0.63
C GLU A 30 4.07 7.14 -0.69
N LEU A 31 4.67 6.69 -1.78
CA LEU A 31 5.00 5.29 -1.94
C LEU A 31 6.47 5.07 -1.64
N ARG A 32 6.72 4.06 -0.84
CA ARG A 32 8.09 3.61 -0.64
C ARG A 32 8.29 2.33 -1.45
N TYR A 33 9.19 2.41 -2.42
CA TYR A 33 9.56 1.28 -3.24
C TYR A 33 10.94 0.81 -2.81
N GLU A 34 11.00 -0.35 -2.21
CA GLU A 34 12.24 -0.90 -1.71
C GLU A 34 12.21 -2.42 -1.78
N ASP A 35 13.32 -3.03 -2.16
CA ASP A 35 13.44 -4.48 -2.32
C ASP A 35 12.38 -5.03 -3.28
N GLU A 36 12.13 -4.30 -4.35
CA GLU A 36 11.15 -4.66 -5.38
C GLU A 36 9.74 -4.83 -4.82
N ASN A 37 9.42 -4.07 -3.78
CA ASN A 37 8.11 -4.11 -3.13
C ASN A 37 7.66 -2.69 -2.84
N ILE A 38 6.35 -2.52 -2.70
CA ILE A 38 5.74 -1.25 -2.32
C ILE A 38 5.35 -1.35 -0.86
N TRP A 39 5.66 -0.31 -0.11
CA TRP A 39 5.40 -0.24 1.33
C TRP A 39 4.55 0.98 1.65
N LEU A 40 3.41 0.78 2.29
CA LEU A 40 2.50 1.85 2.68
C LEU A 40 2.23 1.82 4.18
N THR A 41 2.05 2.99 4.76
CA THR A 41 1.56 3.09 6.13
C THR A 41 0.05 2.83 6.18
N GLN A 42 -0.49 2.62 7.37
CA GLN A 42 -1.95 2.49 7.55
C GLN A 42 -2.68 3.72 7.04
N ARG A 43 -2.14 4.90 7.30
CA ARG A 43 -2.76 6.16 6.86
C ARG A 43 -2.82 6.23 5.34
N MET A 44 -1.75 5.84 4.67
CA MET A 44 -1.73 5.82 3.21
C MET A 44 -2.72 4.84 2.64
N MET A 45 -2.87 3.67 3.26
CA MET A 45 -3.87 2.69 2.83
C MET A 45 -5.29 3.20 3.06
N ALA A 46 -5.51 3.91 4.15
CA ALA A 46 -6.81 4.53 4.43
C ALA A 46 -7.17 5.54 3.33
N GLU A 47 -6.22 6.36 2.91
CA GLU A 47 -6.42 7.29 1.81
C GLU A 47 -6.65 6.58 0.49
N LEU A 48 -5.87 5.54 0.23
CA LEU A 48 -6.01 4.75 -1.00
C LEU A 48 -7.41 4.17 -1.14
N TYR A 49 -7.94 3.57 -0.09
CA TYR A 49 -9.23 2.90 -0.14
C TYR A 49 -10.40 3.77 0.29
N GLY A 50 -10.14 5.01 0.71
CA GLY A 50 -11.19 5.92 1.12
C GLY A 50 -11.92 5.47 2.37
N VAL A 51 -11.20 4.93 3.32
CA VAL A 51 -11.74 4.47 4.61
C VAL A 51 -10.97 5.07 5.77
N ASP A 52 -11.49 4.88 6.97
CA ASP A 52 -10.85 5.32 8.19
C ASP A 52 -9.62 4.45 8.51
N VAL A 53 -8.62 5.05 9.13
CA VAL A 53 -7.43 4.32 9.60
C VAL A 53 -7.82 3.19 10.55
N ARG A 54 -8.85 3.40 11.36
CA ARG A 54 -9.38 2.36 12.26
C ARG A 54 -9.81 1.12 11.48
N THR A 55 -10.49 1.32 10.36
CA THR A 55 -10.93 0.23 9.49
C THR A 55 -9.74 -0.55 8.94
N ILE A 56 -8.71 0.16 8.50
CA ILE A 56 -7.48 -0.48 8.03
C ILE A 56 -6.85 -1.31 9.15
N ASN A 57 -6.73 -0.75 10.33
CA ASN A 57 -6.13 -1.45 11.46
C ASN A 57 -6.91 -2.72 11.83
N GLU A 58 -8.23 -2.67 11.79
CA GLU A 58 -9.07 -3.83 12.08
C GLU A 58 -8.85 -4.94 11.05
N HIS A 59 -8.76 -4.60 9.77
CA HIS A 59 -8.47 -5.58 8.72
C HIS A 59 -7.09 -6.21 8.91
N ILE A 60 -6.08 -5.40 9.21
CA ILE A 60 -4.73 -5.89 9.44
C ILE A 60 -4.71 -6.90 10.59
N ARG A 61 -5.34 -6.56 11.70
CA ARG A 61 -5.37 -7.42 12.87
C ARG A 61 -6.06 -8.75 12.56
N LYS A 62 -7.15 -8.69 11.81
CA LYS A 62 -7.87 -9.91 11.42
C LYS A 62 -7.07 -10.77 10.47
N ILE A 63 -6.39 -10.17 9.51
CA ILE A 63 -5.55 -10.89 8.56
C ILE A 63 -4.47 -11.67 9.30
N TYR A 64 -3.82 -11.05 10.28
CA TYR A 64 -2.80 -11.73 11.08
C TYR A 64 -3.40 -12.78 12.00
N ALA A 65 -4.54 -12.48 12.63
CA ALA A 65 -5.21 -13.42 13.52
C ALA A 65 -5.66 -14.69 12.77
N ASP A 66 -6.06 -14.54 11.51
CA ASP A 66 -6.50 -15.66 10.67
C ASP A 66 -5.33 -16.35 9.97
N ASN A 67 -4.11 -15.93 10.22
CA ASN A 67 -2.89 -16.46 9.60
C ASN A 67 -2.89 -16.40 8.07
N GLU A 68 -3.57 -15.40 7.51
CA GLU A 68 -3.57 -15.19 6.06
C GLU A 68 -2.20 -14.73 5.58
N LEU A 69 -1.54 -13.88 6.36
CA LEU A 69 -0.21 -13.37 6.05
C LEU A 69 0.67 -13.41 7.29
N SER A 70 1.96 -13.52 7.07
CA SER A 70 2.96 -13.47 8.13
C SER A 70 3.29 -12.01 8.46
N GLU A 71 3.22 -11.65 9.73
CA GLU A 71 3.59 -10.31 10.16
C GLU A 71 5.06 -10.01 9.84
N ALA A 72 5.94 -10.97 10.13
CA ALA A 72 7.36 -10.80 9.87
C ALA A 72 7.68 -10.51 8.41
N ALA A 73 6.90 -11.08 7.49
CA ALA A 73 7.14 -10.91 6.06
C ALA A 73 6.48 -9.66 5.47
N THR A 74 5.49 -9.09 6.15
CA THR A 74 4.65 -8.04 5.58
C THR A 74 4.72 -6.70 6.29
N VAL A 75 5.52 -6.60 7.36
CA VAL A 75 5.70 -5.35 8.11
C VAL A 75 7.17 -4.99 8.11
N ARG A 76 7.46 -3.72 7.90
CA ARG A 76 8.81 -3.17 8.01
C ARG A 76 8.72 -1.76 8.56
N ASN A 77 9.64 -1.40 9.45
CA ASN A 77 9.73 -0.03 9.96
C ASN A 77 10.68 0.76 9.07
N PHE A 78 10.25 1.94 8.68
CA PHE A 78 11.09 2.89 7.97
C PHE A 78 11.17 4.18 8.77
N ARG A 79 12.36 4.78 8.77
CA ARG A 79 12.56 6.08 9.40
C ARG A 79 12.11 7.15 8.43
N ILE A 80 11.22 8.01 8.90
CA ILE A 80 10.76 9.16 8.11
C ILE A 80 11.02 10.44 8.90
N VAL A 81 11.23 11.53 8.17
CA VAL A 81 11.41 12.85 8.74
C VAL A 81 10.13 13.66 8.48
N GLN A 82 9.54 14.17 9.55
CA GLN A 82 8.31 14.95 9.48
C GLN A 82 8.55 16.33 10.06
N THR A 83 7.94 17.34 9.46
CA THR A 83 7.97 18.69 10.01
C THR A 83 6.77 18.84 10.95
N GLU A 84 7.06 19.08 12.23
CA GLU A 84 6.02 19.32 13.23
C GLU A 84 6.25 20.73 13.78
N GLY A 85 5.39 21.66 13.36
CA GLY A 85 5.59 23.08 13.65
C GLY A 85 6.83 23.60 12.93
N SER A 86 7.80 24.12 13.68
CA SER A 86 9.07 24.60 13.14
C SER A 86 10.21 23.60 13.29
N ARG A 87 9.89 22.38 13.72
CA ARG A 87 10.89 21.35 14.02
C ARG A 87 10.78 20.18 13.07
N GLU A 88 11.93 19.60 12.71
CA GLU A 88 11.99 18.34 12.01
C GLU A 88 12.11 17.22 13.04
N VAL A 89 11.25 16.23 12.94
CA VAL A 89 11.22 15.09 13.84
C VAL A 89 11.40 13.81 13.02
N SER A 90 12.34 12.98 13.46
CA SER A 90 12.57 11.69 12.85
C SER A 90 11.78 10.63 13.63
N ARG A 91 10.98 9.83 12.93
CA ARG A 91 10.17 8.77 13.53
C ARG A 91 10.29 7.49 12.75
N GLU A 92 10.25 6.38 13.46
CA GLU A 92 10.10 5.07 12.81
C GLU A 92 8.63 4.76 12.67
N VAL A 93 8.19 4.45 11.46
CA VAL A 93 6.78 4.21 11.16
C VAL A 93 6.63 2.85 10.49
N LYS A 94 5.65 2.08 10.96
CA LYS A 94 5.34 0.78 10.36
C LYS A 94 4.77 0.97 8.97
N HIS A 95 5.35 0.24 8.04
CA HIS A 95 4.87 0.14 6.67
C HIS A 95 4.50 -1.30 6.38
N TYR A 96 3.54 -1.48 5.49
CA TYR A 96 3.02 -2.79 5.12
C TYR A 96 3.28 -3.06 3.66
N SER A 97 3.59 -4.30 3.34
CA SER A 97 3.98 -4.71 2.00
C SER A 97 2.79 -4.73 1.04
N LEU A 98 3.11 -4.88 -0.24
CA LEU A 98 2.10 -4.99 -1.28
C LEU A 98 1.12 -6.14 -1.02
N GLN A 99 1.60 -7.26 -0.46
CA GLN A 99 0.72 -8.38 -0.11
C GLN A 99 -0.38 -7.95 0.85
N MET A 100 -0.02 -7.17 1.88
CA MET A 100 -1.02 -6.65 2.82
C MET A 100 -1.96 -5.67 2.14
N ILE A 101 -1.42 -4.79 1.31
CA ILE A 101 -2.22 -3.79 0.59
C ILE A 101 -3.27 -4.49 -0.26
N ILE A 102 -2.88 -5.52 -0.98
CA ILE A 102 -3.80 -6.30 -1.83
C ILE A 102 -4.85 -7.01 -0.97
N SER A 103 -4.44 -7.65 0.11
CA SER A 103 -5.37 -8.36 1.00
C SER A 103 -6.44 -7.44 1.56
N ILE A 104 -6.07 -6.24 1.97
CA ILE A 104 -7.03 -5.25 2.46
C ILE A 104 -7.97 -4.83 1.35
N GLY A 105 -7.46 -4.66 0.13
CA GLY A 105 -8.28 -4.29 -1.02
C GLY A 105 -9.37 -5.31 -1.32
N PHE A 106 -9.15 -6.58 -1.00
CA PHE A 106 -10.17 -7.62 -1.15
C PHE A 106 -11.20 -7.64 -0.02
N LYS A 107 -10.90 -6.99 1.09
CA LYS A 107 -11.77 -6.99 2.27
C LYS A 107 -12.60 -5.72 2.41
N VAL A 108 -12.11 -4.62 1.88
CA VAL A 108 -12.85 -3.35 1.91
C VAL A 108 -14.01 -3.42 0.92
N ASN A 109 -15.18 -3.01 1.37
CA ASN A 109 -16.39 -3.08 0.55
C ASN A 109 -16.83 -1.67 0.12
N ASN A 110 -16.16 -1.14 -0.90
CA ASN A 110 -16.54 0.12 -1.51
C ASN A 110 -16.05 0.17 -2.95
N GLU A 111 -16.41 1.24 -3.66
CA GLU A 111 -16.11 1.38 -5.09
C GLU A 111 -14.61 1.46 -5.38
N ARG A 112 -13.84 2.11 -4.53
CA ARG A 112 -12.39 2.19 -4.70
C ARG A 112 -11.73 0.83 -4.62
N ALA A 113 -12.20 0.02 -3.67
CA ALA A 113 -11.69 -1.34 -3.52
C ALA A 113 -12.06 -2.20 -4.73
N VAL A 114 -13.25 -2.00 -5.30
CA VAL A 114 -13.65 -2.69 -6.54
C VAL A 114 -12.68 -2.34 -7.67
N GLN A 115 -12.37 -1.07 -7.84
CA GLN A 115 -11.42 -0.64 -8.87
C GLN A 115 -10.04 -1.23 -8.63
N PHE A 116 -9.60 -1.25 -7.38
CA PHE A 116 -8.32 -1.85 -7.02
C PHE A 116 -8.29 -3.34 -7.37
N ARG A 117 -9.36 -4.07 -7.04
CA ARG A 117 -9.44 -5.50 -7.32
C ARG A 117 -9.41 -5.78 -8.83
N LYS A 118 -10.06 -4.95 -9.62
CA LYS A 118 -10.01 -5.07 -11.09
C LYS A 118 -8.60 -4.89 -11.60
N TRP A 119 -7.92 -3.87 -11.11
CA TRP A 119 -6.52 -3.64 -11.48
C TRP A 119 -5.63 -4.82 -11.05
N ALA A 120 -5.77 -5.26 -9.82
CA ALA A 120 -4.95 -6.36 -9.28
C ALA A 120 -5.12 -7.64 -10.10
N ASN A 121 -6.36 -7.95 -10.50
CA ASN A 121 -6.63 -9.12 -11.33
C ASN A 121 -5.98 -8.99 -12.70
N THR A 122 -5.94 -7.80 -13.25
CA THR A 122 -5.27 -7.55 -14.53
C THR A 122 -3.77 -7.79 -14.41
N VAL A 123 -3.16 -7.27 -13.36
CA VAL A 123 -1.72 -7.44 -13.12
C VAL A 123 -1.36 -8.91 -12.94
N VAL A 124 -2.15 -9.63 -12.15
CA VAL A 124 -1.90 -11.06 -11.90
C VAL A 124 -2.02 -11.88 -13.19
N LYS A 125 -2.94 -11.52 -14.08
CA LYS A 125 -3.10 -12.22 -15.37
C LYS A 125 -1.89 -12.05 -16.28
N ASP A 126 -1.22 -10.91 -16.18
CA ASP A 126 -0.09 -10.59 -17.05
C ASP A 126 1.21 -11.21 -16.54
N TYR A 127 1.17 -11.83 -15.40
CA TYR A 127 2.28 -12.59 -14.85
C TYR A 127 2.06 -14.07 -15.10
#